data_0ae4927139a36202bb74afc01f2d7159
#
_entry.id   0ae4927139a36202bb74afc01f2d7159
#
_cell.length_a   1.000
_cell.length_b   1.000
_cell.length_c   1.000
_cell.angle_alpha   90.00
_cell.angle_beta   90.00
_cell.angle_gamma   90.00
#
_symmetry.space_group_name_H-M   'P 1'
#
loop_
_entity.id
_entity.type
_entity.pdbx_description
1 polymer ?
#
loop_
_entity_poly.entity_id
_entity_poly.type
_entity_poly.pdbx_seq_one_letter_code
_entity_poly.pdbx_strand_id
1 'polypeptide(L)'
;VADAVPGMDYVNTLNALKARYLLFSGKYAEAITAANLVDLTKKSTFNYDAVSTNPVFTTATATNNVFQVIDSTLGLPAALAPTAGDGRVAFYTSINTTVAPRFRINGFFNATTTGVPVYLPSEMTLIKAEAYARTNNLSAALTELNKVITKTASADPFKVGANLAASTASTATAILDEVYKNRCIELYMSGLKLEDMRRFGRATTERKRNFFPYP
;
A
#
# COMPACT_ATOMS: atom_id res chain seq x y z
N VAL A 1 -8.99 -16.93 20.15
CA VAL A 1 -10.20 -16.94 19.31
C VAL A 1 -9.80 -17.63 18.02
N ALA A 2 -10.52 -18.73 17.67
CA ALA A 2 -10.31 -19.38 16.38
C ALA A 2 -10.80 -18.46 15.26
N ASP A 3 -10.02 -18.39 14.17
CA ASP A 3 -10.44 -17.62 13.00
C ASP A 3 -11.63 -18.32 12.33
N ALA A 4 -12.79 -17.67 12.34
CA ALA A 4 -14.03 -18.24 11.81
C ALA A 4 -14.14 -18.08 10.28
N VAL A 5 -13.30 -17.22 9.66
CA VAL A 5 -13.29 -17.01 8.22
C VAL A 5 -11.92 -17.43 7.67
N PRO A 6 -11.88 -18.40 6.75
CA PRO A 6 -10.63 -18.82 6.12
C PRO A 6 -9.87 -17.66 5.50
N GLY A 7 -8.56 -17.59 5.76
CA GLY A 7 -7.70 -16.55 5.21
C GLY A 7 -7.70 -15.22 5.96
N MET A 8 -8.38 -15.11 7.10
CA MET A 8 -8.40 -13.92 7.93
C MET A 8 -7.93 -14.23 9.36
N ASP A 9 -6.81 -13.66 9.77
CA ASP A 9 -6.34 -13.63 11.15
C ASP A 9 -7.00 -12.43 11.87
N TYR A 10 -8.00 -12.71 12.70
CA TYR A 10 -8.81 -11.65 13.33
C TYR A 10 -8.00 -10.77 14.27
N VAL A 11 -7.11 -11.33 15.09
CA VAL A 11 -6.33 -10.56 16.06
C VAL A 11 -5.40 -9.60 15.34
N ASN A 12 -4.68 -10.08 14.34
CA ASN A 12 -3.83 -9.23 13.52
C ASN A 12 -4.63 -8.18 12.75
N THR A 13 -5.76 -8.58 12.15
CA THR A 13 -6.62 -7.66 11.42
C THR A 13 -7.11 -6.52 12.29
N LEU A 14 -7.62 -6.82 13.49
CA LEU A 14 -8.10 -5.80 14.44
C LEU A 14 -6.97 -4.86 14.87
N ASN A 15 -5.79 -5.38 15.17
CA ASN A 15 -4.63 -4.54 15.54
C ASN A 15 -4.16 -3.69 14.35
N ALA A 16 -4.17 -4.23 13.12
CA ALA A 16 -3.81 -3.48 11.92
C ALA A 16 -4.79 -2.34 11.63
N LEU A 17 -6.10 -2.61 11.70
CA LEU A 17 -7.13 -1.57 11.54
C LEU A 17 -7.04 -0.54 12.67
N LYS A 18 -6.82 -0.96 13.92
CA LYS A 18 -6.59 -0.05 15.05
C LYS A 18 -5.40 0.86 14.79
N ALA A 19 -4.27 0.33 14.33
CA ALA A 19 -3.08 1.13 14.00
C ALA A 19 -3.38 2.16 12.91
N ARG A 20 -4.09 1.76 11.84
CA ARG A 20 -4.50 2.63 10.74
C ARG A 20 -5.36 3.79 11.22
N TYR A 21 -6.42 3.52 11.96
CA TYR A 21 -7.34 4.58 12.42
C TYR A 21 -6.74 5.47 13.51
N LEU A 22 -5.86 4.95 14.36
CA LEU A 22 -5.10 5.75 15.33
C LEU A 22 -4.14 6.71 14.60
N LEU A 23 -3.47 6.26 13.54
CA LEU A 23 -2.67 7.15 12.70
C LEU A 23 -3.53 8.25 12.06
N PHE A 24 -4.69 7.91 11.50
CA PHE A 24 -5.62 8.88 10.89
C PHE A 24 -6.12 9.91 11.90
N SER A 25 -6.25 9.52 13.18
CA SER A 25 -6.66 10.38 14.28
C SER A 25 -5.51 11.19 14.91
N GLY A 26 -4.27 11.07 14.38
CA GLY A 26 -3.10 11.74 14.93
C GLY A 26 -2.59 11.16 16.27
N LYS A 27 -3.08 9.99 16.66
CA LYS A 27 -2.67 9.29 17.90
C LYS A 27 -1.44 8.43 17.66
N TYR A 28 -0.30 9.10 17.44
CA TYR A 28 0.92 8.44 16.94
C TYR A 28 1.49 7.37 17.88
N ALA A 29 1.52 7.61 19.17
CA ALA A 29 2.06 6.66 20.15
C ALA A 29 1.21 5.37 20.20
N GLU A 30 -0.11 5.52 20.22
CA GLU A 30 -1.03 4.39 20.22
C GLU A 30 -1.01 3.65 18.87
N ALA A 31 -0.82 4.37 17.75
CA ALA A 31 -0.68 3.76 16.42
C ALA A 31 0.56 2.86 16.35
N ILE A 32 1.71 3.32 16.90
CA ILE A 32 2.94 2.52 17.01
C ILE A 32 2.68 1.28 17.87
N THR A 33 2.05 1.45 19.02
CA THR A 33 1.72 0.33 19.92
C THR A 33 0.86 -0.71 19.24
N ALA A 34 -0.20 -0.29 18.55
CA ALA A 34 -1.09 -1.21 17.83
C ALA A 34 -0.38 -1.90 16.65
N ALA A 35 0.45 -1.17 15.89
CA ALA A 35 1.22 -1.73 14.79
C ALA A 35 2.26 -2.77 15.24
N ASN A 36 2.83 -2.60 16.43
CA ASN A 36 3.76 -3.57 17.00
C ASN A 36 3.10 -4.88 17.46
N LEU A 37 1.78 -4.90 17.65
CA LEU A 37 1.02 -6.12 17.97
C LEU A 37 0.69 -6.96 16.74
N VAL A 38 0.96 -6.46 15.54
CA VAL A 38 0.67 -7.18 14.30
C VAL A 38 1.85 -8.09 13.93
N ASP A 39 1.59 -9.38 13.81
CA ASP A 39 2.54 -10.34 13.24
C ASP A 39 2.61 -10.14 11.72
N LEU A 40 3.73 -9.57 11.25
CA LEU A 40 3.96 -9.21 9.85
C LEU A 40 4.12 -10.43 8.92
N THR A 41 4.20 -11.64 9.46
CA THR A 41 4.26 -12.89 8.68
C THR A 41 2.89 -13.43 8.30
N LYS A 42 1.84 -12.94 8.95
CA LYS A 42 0.45 -13.36 8.73
C LYS A 42 -0.21 -12.61 7.60
N LYS A 43 -1.20 -13.25 7.01
CA LYS A 43 -2.06 -12.68 5.96
C LYS A 43 -3.47 -12.55 6.47
N SER A 44 -4.15 -11.49 6.02
CA SER A 44 -5.60 -11.37 6.12
C SER A 44 -6.12 -10.83 4.80
N THR A 45 -7.01 -11.59 4.17
CA THR A 45 -7.53 -11.30 2.83
C THR A 45 -9.05 -11.39 2.80
N PHE A 46 -9.66 -10.53 1.99
CA PHE A 46 -10.98 -10.79 1.43
C PHE A 46 -10.82 -11.85 0.36
N ASN A 47 -11.45 -13.00 0.56
CA ASN A 47 -11.38 -14.11 -0.38
C ASN A 47 -12.54 -14.05 -1.37
N TYR A 48 -12.28 -14.52 -2.58
CA TYR A 48 -13.22 -14.56 -3.68
C TYR A 48 -13.26 -15.96 -4.27
N ASP A 49 -14.37 -16.31 -4.91
CA ASP A 49 -14.60 -17.60 -5.57
C ASP A 49 -15.24 -17.40 -6.96
N ALA A 50 -15.72 -18.46 -7.57
CA ALA A 50 -16.34 -18.41 -8.89
C ALA A 50 -17.70 -17.71 -8.91
N VAL A 51 -18.36 -17.57 -7.75
CA VAL A 51 -19.66 -16.91 -7.60
C VAL A 51 -19.48 -15.47 -7.15
N SER A 52 -18.68 -15.28 -6.07
CA SER A 52 -18.33 -13.97 -5.52
C SER A 52 -16.94 -13.58 -6.02
N THR A 53 -16.87 -13.05 -7.22
CA THR A 53 -15.60 -12.74 -7.89
C THR A 53 -14.96 -11.46 -7.39
N ASN A 54 -13.62 -11.36 -7.53
CA ASN A 54 -12.87 -10.14 -7.24
C ASN A 54 -13.40 -8.97 -8.09
N PRO A 55 -14.05 -7.96 -7.46
CA PRO A 55 -14.75 -6.91 -8.20
C PRO A 55 -13.79 -6.00 -8.98
N VAL A 56 -12.56 -5.82 -8.50
CA VAL A 56 -11.57 -5.00 -9.20
C VAL A 56 -11.07 -5.72 -10.45
N PHE A 57 -10.81 -7.02 -10.36
CA PHE A 57 -10.48 -7.81 -11.56
C PHE A 57 -11.59 -7.74 -12.60
N THR A 58 -12.83 -8.00 -12.20
CA THR A 58 -13.99 -8.04 -13.11
C THR A 58 -14.22 -6.69 -13.79
N THR A 59 -14.05 -5.60 -13.04
CA THR A 59 -14.38 -4.24 -13.55
C THR A 59 -13.21 -3.60 -14.30
N ALA A 60 -11.97 -3.79 -13.81
CA ALA A 60 -10.82 -3.04 -14.32
C ALA A 60 -9.86 -3.89 -15.15
N THR A 61 -9.62 -5.15 -14.78
CA THR A 61 -8.56 -5.95 -15.40
C THR A 61 -9.07 -6.88 -16.51
N ALA A 62 -10.22 -7.52 -16.29
CA ALA A 62 -10.73 -8.55 -17.21
C ALA A 62 -11.11 -8.00 -18.58
N THR A 63 -11.62 -6.78 -18.64
CA THR A 63 -12.20 -6.19 -19.86
C THR A 63 -11.20 -5.45 -20.74
N ASN A 64 -9.95 -5.35 -20.36
CA ASN A 64 -8.87 -4.66 -21.08
C ASN A 64 -9.02 -3.14 -21.26
N ASN A 65 -10.17 -2.53 -20.95
CA ASN A 65 -10.52 -1.23 -21.53
C ASN A 65 -10.88 -0.14 -20.54
N VAL A 66 -11.21 -0.46 -19.28
CA VAL A 66 -11.88 0.55 -18.45
C VAL A 66 -10.90 1.33 -17.59
N PHE A 67 -10.02 0.64 -16.87
CA PHE A 67 -9.04 1.28 -15.98
C PHE A 67 -7.74 0.49 -16.05
N GLN A 68 -6.79 0.96 -16.83
CA GLN A 68 -5.48 0.34 -16.95
C GLN A 68 -4.38 1.32 -16.55
N VAL A 69 -3.25 0.77 -16.13
CA VAL A 69 -2.05 1.56 -15.89
C VAL A 69 -1.50 2.04 -17.22
N ILE A 70 -1.20 3.33 -17.32
CA ILE A 70 -0.72 3.91 -18.58
C ILE A 70 0.75 3.51 -18.82
N ASP A 71 1.53 3.45 -17.74
CA ASP A 71 2.96 3.17 -17.76
C ASP A 71 3.47 2.65 -16.40
N SER A 72 4.78 2.51 -16.25
CA SER A 72 5.44 2.08 -15.00
C SER A 72 5.34 3.06 -13.82
N THR A 73 4.76 4.24 -14.02
CA THR A 73 4.60 5.23 -12.93
C THR A 73 3.45 4.92 -11.99
N LEU A 74 2.63 3.90 -12.27
CA LEU A 74 1.39 3.58 -11.54
C LEU A 74 0.39 4.76 -11.54
N GLY A 75 0.45 5.64 -12.56
CA GLY A 75 -0.35 6.84 -12.64
C GLY A 75 0.03 7.92 -11.61
N LEU A 76 1.21 7.82 -11.02
CA LEU A 76 1.73 8.80 -10.06
C LEU A 76 2.46 9.93 -10.80
N PRO A 77 2.44 11.17 -10.27
CA PRO A 77 3.24 12.25 -10.82
C PRO A 77 4.75 11.95 -10.67
N ALA A 78 5.58 12.56 -11.50
CA ALA A 78 7.02 12.26 -11.58
C ALA A 78 7.75 12.25 -10.22
N ALA A 79 7.41 13.18 -9.32
CA ALA A 79 8.01 13.25 -7.98
C ALA A 79 7.66 12.05 -7.07
N LEU A 80 6.57 11.34 -7.36
CA LEU A 80 6.09 10.18 -6.59
C LEU A 80 6.23 8.88 -7.36
N ALA A 81 6.67 8.93 -8.61
CA ALA A 81 6.81 7.74 -9.44
C ALA A 81 7.80 6.75 -8.82
N PRO A 82 7.58 5.45 -9.00
CA PRO A 82 8.52 4.44 -8.55
C PRO A 82 9.93 4.71 -9.10
N THR A 83 10.92 4.46 -8.29
CA THR A 83 12.32 4.52 -8.70
C THR A 83 12.62 3.40 -9.71
N ALA A 84 13.52 3.63 -10.65
CA ALA A 84 13.94 2.59 -11.59
C ALA A 84 14.40 1.32 -10.83
N GLY A 85 13.89 0.18 -11.22
CA GLY A 85 14.18 -1.10 -10.56
C GLY A 85 13.30 -1.41 -9.33
N ASP A 86 12.33 -0.57 -8.99
CA ASP A 86 11.38 -0.86 -7.91
C ASP A 86 10.58 -2.13 -8.20
N GLY A 87 10.82 -3.19 -7.43
CA GLY A 87 10.20 -4.51 -7.63
C GLY A 87 8.67 -4.51 -7.49
N ARG A 88 8.09 -3.50 -6.84
CA ARG A 88 6.64 -3.35 -6.70
C ARG A 88 5.96 -3.03 -8.03
N VAL A 89 6.67 -2.39 -8.97
CA VAL A 89 6.13 -2.15 -10.31
C VAL A 89 5.85 -3.47 -11.02
N ALA A 90 6.80 -4.40 -11.00
CA ALA A 90 6.63 -5.72 -11.59
C ALA A 90 5.55 -6.57 -10.88
N PHE A 91 5.29 -6.30 -9.60
CA PHE A 91 4.20 -6.94 -8.87
C PHE A 91 2.83 -6.39 -9.28
N TYR A 92 2.68 -5.06 -9.32
CA TYR A 92 1.39 -4.39 -9.55
C TYR A 92 1.02 -4.24 -11.03
N THR A 93 1.97 -4.46 -11.95
CA THR A 93 1.73 -4.33 -13.39
C THR A 93 2.18 -5.57 -14.15
N SER A 94 1.49 -5.87 -15.23
CA SER A 94 1.96 -6.78 -16.27
C SER A 94 2.10 -6.02 -17.59
N ILE A 95 2.98 -6.49 -18.47
CA ILE A 95 3.22 -5.87 -19.77
C ILE A 95 2.65 -6.76 -20.85
N ASN A 96 1.78 -6.19 -21.71
CA ASN A 96 1.34 -6.82 -22.94
C ASN A 96 1.95 -6.04 -24.13
N THR A 97 2.81 -6.68 -24.89
CA THR A 97 3.52 -6.05 -25.99
C THR A 97 2.73 -6.06 -27.31
N THR A 98 1.66 -6.86 -27.39
CA THR A 98 0.91 -7.10 -28.63
C THR A 98 -0.41 -6.36 -28.68
N VAL A 99 -1.05 -6.13 -27.54
CA VAL A 99 -2.40 -5.52 -27.45
C VAL A 99 -2.39 -4.37 -26.47
N ALA A 100 -2.83 -3.20 -26.90
CA ALA A 100 -3.04 -2.04 -26.00
C ALA A 100 -4.22 -2.32 -25.05
N PRO A 101 -4.19 -1.77 -23.80
CA PRO A 101 -3.09 -1.02 -23.21
C PRO A 101 -1.88 -1.90 -22.87
N ARG A 102 -0.68 -1.35 -23.04
CA ARG A 102 0.57 -2.09 -22.81
C ARG A 102 0.77 -2.48 -21.35
N PHE A 103 0.54 -1.55 -20.42
CA PHE A 103 0.63 -1.79 -18.99
C PHE A 103 -0.75 -2.14 -18.45
N ARG A 104 -0.84 -3.24 -17.74
CA ARG A 104 -2.07 -3.75 -17.14
C ARG A 104 -1.92 -3.92 -15.65
N ILE A 105 -3.03 -3.78 -14.94
CA ILE A 105 -3.10 -4.06 -13.51
C ILE A 105 -2.83 -5.55 -13.27
N ASN A 106 -2.07 -5.85 -12.23
CA ASN A 106 -1.67 -7.20 -11.81
C ASN A 106 -1.75 -7.32 -10.27
N GLY A 107 -0.98 -8.22 -9.68
CA GLY A 107 -0.91 -8.43 -8.24
C GLY A 107 -2.23 -8.97 -7.69
N PHE A 108 -2.84 -8.23 -6.77
CA PHE A 108 -4.09 -8.63 -6.11
C PHE A 108 -5.32 -8.60 -7.02
N PHE A 109 -5.17 -8.19 -8.28
CA PHE A 109 -6.26 -7.94 -9.21
C PHE A 109 -6.05 -8.66 -10.55
N ASN A 110 -5.39 -9.83 -10.53
CA ASN A 110 -5.01 -10.57 -11.74
C ASN A 110 -5.95 -11.73 -12.10
N ALA A 111 -6.87 -12.10 -11.23
CA ALA A 111 -7.85 -13.16 -11.47
C ALA A 111 -9.14 -12.97 -10.67
N THR A 112 -10.20 -13.65 -11.07
CA THR A 112 -11.52 -13.61 -10.41
C THR A 112 -11.47 -14.07 -8.96
N THR A 113 -10.57 -14.96 -8.61
CA THR A 113 -10.45 -15.58 -7.28
C THR A 113 -9.27 -15.05 -6.46
N THR A 114 -8.53 -14.08 -6.98
CA THR A 114 -7.39 -13.52 -6.23
C THR A 114 -7.87 -12.75 -5.02
N GLY A 115 -7.40 -13.14 -3.84
CA GLY A 115 -7.72 -12.47 -2.58
C GLY A 115 -7.10 -11.08 -2.49
N VAL A 116 -7.87 -10.12 -1.94
CA VAL A 116 -7.42 -8.73 -1.72
C VAL A 116 -7.03 -8.55 -0.26
N PRO A 117 -5.83 -8.05 0.06
CA PRO A 117 -5.40 -7.83 1.43
C PRO A 117 -6.31 -6.84 2.18
N VAL A 118 -6.67 -7.16 3.42
CA VAL A 118 -7.31 -6.21 4.35
C VAL A 118 -6.29 -5.15 4.81
N TYR A 119 -5.07 -5.58 4.99
CA TYR A 119 -3.89 -4.75 5.24
C TYR A 119 -2.65 -5.41 4.64
N LEU A 120 -1.61 -4.63 4.40
CA LEU A 120 -0.28 -5.14 4.06
C LEU A 120 0.66 -5.03 5.26
N PRO A 121 1.58 -5.99 5.47
CA PRO A 121 2.60 -5.89 6.53
C PRO A 121 3.38 -4.58 6.48
N SER A 122 3.75 -4.14 5.28
CA SER A 122 4.45 -2.88 5.08
C SER A 122 3.60 -1.64 5.43
N GLU A 123 2.29 -1.73 5.40
CA GLU A 123 1.44 -0.64 5.89
C GLU A 123 1.72 -0.38 7.38
N MET A 124 1.83 -1.44 8.18
CA MET A 124 2.15 -1.32 9.61
C MET A 124 3.52 -0.68 9.83
N THR A 125 4.49 -1.08 9.04
CA THR A 125 5.84 -0.50 9.07
C THR A 125 5.83 0.97 8.65
N LEU A 126 5.08 1.34 7.61
CA LEU A 126 4.93 2.74 7.18
C LEU A 126 4.12 3.59 8.17
N ILE A 127 3.14 3.01 8.89
CA ILE A 127 2.45 3.68 10.00
C ILE A 127 3.46 4.05 11.09
N LYS A 128 4.34 3.14 11.46
CA LYS A 128 5.40 3.42 12.46
C LYS A 128 6.37 4.48 11.96
N ALA A 129 6.83 4.36 10.70
CA ALA A 129 7.73 5.35 10.11
C ALA A 129 7.13 6.76 10.13
N GLU A 130 5.86 6.90 9.72
CA GLU A 130 5.16 8.18 9.76
C GLU A 130 5.00 8.71 11.18
N ALA A 131 4.53 7.87 12.10
CA ALA A 131 4.30 8.26 13.48
C ALA A 131 5.60 8.71 14.19
N TYR A 132 6.70 8.00 13.98
CA TYR A 132 8.01 8.39 14.48
C TYR A 132 8.51 9.70 13.87
N ALA A 133 8.35 9.91 12.55
CA ALA A 133 8.75 11.16 11.91
C ALA A 133 7.95 12.36 12.44
N ARG A 134 6.64 12.19 12.61
CA ARG A 134 5.76 13.25 13.16
C ARG A 134 6.00 13.56 14.63
N THR A 135 6.58 12.65 15.38
CA THR A 135 7.01 12.84 16.78
C THR A 135 8.49 13.16 16.91
N ASN A 136 9.16 13.50 15.80
CA ASN A 136 10.57 13.90 15.73
C ASN A 136 11.56 12.80 16.17
N ASN A 137 11.16 11.53 16.17
CA ASN A 137 12.07 10.40 16.35
C ASN A 137 12.61 9.93 15.00
N LEU A 138 13.51 10.72 14.41
CA LEU A 138 13.95 10.57 13.04
C LEU A 138 14.73 9.28 12.78
N SER A 139 15.53 8.83 13.74
CA SER A 139 16.29 7.58 13.61
C SER A 139 15.38 6.35 13.51
N ALA A 140 14.37 6.27 14.38
CA ALA A 140 13.39 5.20 14.34
C ALA A 140 12.53 5.28 13.06
N ALA A 141 12.14 6.49 12.65
CA ALA A 141 11.38 6.71 11.42
C ALA A 141 12.13 6.21 10.20
N LEU A 142 13.41 6.57 10.05
CA LEU A 142 14.25 6.13 8.94
C LEU A 142 14.47 4.60 8.97
N THR A 143 14.65 4.03 10.13
CA THR A 143 14.79 2.58 10.31
C THR A 143 13.56 1.83 9.82
N GLU A 144 12.36 2.28 10.23
CA GLU A 144 11.11 1.65 9.77
C GLU A 144 10.88 1.88 8.27
N LEU A 145 11.14 3.07 7.74
CA LEU A 145 11.03 3.36 6.32
C LEU A 145 11.94 2.45 5.48
N ASN A 146 13.18 2.27 5.90
CA ASN A 146 14.16 1.44 5.20
C ASN A 146 13.78 -0.04 5.18
N LYS A 147 13.06 -0.55 6.19
CA LYS A 147 12.51 -1.92 6.13
C LYS A 147 11.57 -2.13 4.94
N VAL A 148 10.88 -1.09 4.48
CA VAL A 148 10.00 -1.16 3.30
C VAL A 148 10.78 -0.99 2.01
N ILE A 149 11.69 -0.01 1.97
CA ILE A 149 12.48 0.33 0.78
C ILE A 149 13.41 -0.82 0.39
N THR A 150 14.07 -1.46 1.35
CA THR A 150 15.04 -2.53 1.08
C THR A 150 14.42 -3.92 1.02
N LYS A 151 13.13 -4.05 1.38
CA LYS A 151 12.46 -5.35 1.44
C LYS A 151 12.41 -6.03 0.08
N THR A 152 12.86 -7.28 0.04
CA THR A 152 12.69 -8.14 -1.15
C THR A 152 11.30 -8.77 -1.18
N ALA A 153 10.82 -9.15 -2.36
CA ALA A 153 9.55 -9.85 -2.50
C ALA A 153 9.51 -11.20 -1.73
N SER A 154 10.64 -11.88 -1.60
CA SER A 154 10.74 -13.15 -0.84
C SER A 154 10.53 -12.97 0.66
N ALA A 155 10.83 -11.79 1.19
CA ALA A 155 10.69 -11.47 2.61
C ALA A 155 9.28 -11.01 3.00
N ASP A 156 8.36 -10.91 2.05
CA ASP A 156 6.99 -10.46 2.27
C ASP A 156 5.99 -11.59 2.03
N PRO A 157 5.01 -11.83 2.93
CA PRO A 157 4.03 -12.90 2.75
C PRO A 157 3.17 -12.71 1.50
N PHE A 158 2.93 -11.47 1.08
CA PHE A 158 2.20 -11.15 -0.16
C PHE A 158 3.09 -10.99 -1.39
N LYS A 159 4.43 -11.16 -1.23
CA LYS A 159 5.41 -10.99 -2.30
C LYS A 159 5.52 -9.55 -2.83
N VAL A 160 5.18 -8.58 -2.01
CA VAL A 160 5.36 -7.14 -2.31
C VAL A 160 6.69 -6.68 -1.75
N GLY A 161 7.60 -6.23 -2.61
CA GLY A 161 8.93 -5.78 -2.17
C GLY A 161 9.56 -4.81 -3.16
N ALA A 162 10.10 -3.70 -2.65
CA ALA A 162 10.74 -2.68 -3.46
C ALA A 162 12.14 -3.08 -3.92
N ASN A 163 12.91 -3.73 -3.03
CA ASN A 163 14.28 -4.20 -3.27
C ASN A 163 15.21 -3.07 -3.77
N LEU A 164 15.10 -1.89 -3.16
CA LEU A 164 15.89 -0.71 -3.48
C LEU A 164 16.99 -0.46 -2.44
N ALA A 165 17.92 0.44 -2.75
CA ALA A 165 18.89 0.93 -1.78
C ALA A 165 18.19 1.70 -0.65
N ALA A 166 18.75 1.62 0.56
CA ALA A 166 18.22 2.33 1.72
C ALA A 166 18.26 3.85 1.51
N SER A 167 17.23 4.53 2.01
CA SER A 167 17.19 5.99 2.10
C SER A 167 18.19 6.52 3.14
N THR A 168 18.73 7.69 2.87
CA THR A 168 19.60 8.47 3.77
C THR A 168 18.94 9.77 4.22
N ALA A 169 17.62 9.89 4.09
CA ALA A 169 16.87 11.07 4.53
C ALA A 169 17.12 11.37 6.01
N SER A 170 17.44 12.63 6.33
CA SER A 170 17.87 13.01 7.68
C SER A 170 16.97 14.05 8.36
N THR A 171 15.98 14.58 7.66
CA THR A 171 15.02 15.55 8.21
C THR A 171 13.61 14.96 8.28
N ALA A 172 12.79 15.47 9.20
CA ALA A 172 11.39 15.02 9.30
C ALA A 172 10.63 15.19 8.00
N THR A 173 10.81 16.30 7.31
CA THR A 173 10.16 16.58 6.02
C THR A 173 10.59 15.56 4.96
N ALA A 174 11.90 15.34 4.79
CA ALA A 174 12.41 14.40 3.80
C ALA A 174 11.94 12.95 4.08
N ILE A 175 11.94 12.54 5.34
CA ILE A 175 11.43 11.21 5.74
C ILE A 175 9.92 11.11 5.45
N LEU A 176 9.13 12.13 5.78
CA LEU A 176 7.69 12.14 5.54
C LEU A 176 7.37 12.14 4.04
N ASP A 177 8.12 12.84 3.21
CA ASP A 177 7.96 12.82 1.75
C ASP A 177 8.24 11.41 1.19
N GLU A 178 9.29 10.75 1.67
CA GLU A 178 9.57 9.37 1.28
C GLU A 178 8.54 8.37 1.82
N VAL A 179 8.06 8.54 3.05
CA VAL A 179 6.96 7.74 3.60
C VAL A 179 5.73 7.87 2.71
N TYR A 180 5.35 9.11 2.34
CA TYR A 180 4.21 9.34 1.47
C TYR A 180 4.39 8.69 0.09
N LYS A 181 5.57 8.86 -0.54
CA LYS A 181 5.89 8.19 -1.81
C LYS A 181 5.75 6.68 -1.69
N ASN A 182 6.35 6.09 -0.65
CA ASN A 182 6.30 4.64 -0.46
C ASN A 182 4.89 4.14 -0.14
N ARG A 183 4.07 4.91 0.59
CA ARG A 183 2.65 4.57 0.79
C ARG A 183 1.87 4.57 -0.53
N CYS A 184 2.11 5.53 -1.40
CA CYS A 184 1.46 5.59 -2.72
C CYS A 184 1.77 4.36 -3.60
N ILE A 185 2.98 3.80 -3.49
CA ILE A 185 3.43 2.65 -4.28
C ILE A 185 3.04 1.33 -3.60
N GLU A 186 3.39 1.18 -2.32
CA GLU A 186 3.14 -0.04 -1.54
C GLU A 186 1.66 -0.38 -1.43
N LEU A 187 0.82 0.65 -1.24
CA LEU A 187 -0.62 0.53 -1.05
C LEU A 187 -1.40 0.85 -2.34
N TYR A 188 -0.79 0.58 -3.49
CA TYR A 188 -1.43 0.83 -4.78
C TYR A 188 -2.80 0.14 -4.87
N MET A 189 -3.83 0.88 -5.25
CA MET A 189 -5.23 0.45 -5.35
C MET A 189 -5.88 -0.05 -4.05
N SER A 190 -5.29 0.20 -2.88
CA SER A 190 -5.89 -0.15 -1.57
C SER A 190 -7.07 0.74 -1.15
N GLY A 191 -7.32 1.84 -1.86
CA GLY A 191 -8.33 2.85 -1.49
C GLY A 191 -7.85 3.88 -0.44
N LEU A 192 -6.65 3.74 0.11
CA LEU A 192 -6.16 4.58 1.22
C LEU A 192 -5.56 5.92 0.76
N LYS A 193 -5.30 6.10 -0.53
CA LYS A 193 -4.59 7.28 -1.04
C LYS A 193 -5.28 8.60 -0.72
N LEU A 194 -6.60 8.69 -0.75
CA LEU A 194 -7.31 9.95 -0.47
C LEU A 194 -7.07 10.42 0.96
N GLU A 195 -7.13 9.52 1.94
CA GLU A 195 -6.85 9.87 3.33
C GLU A 195 -5.37 10.20 3.57
N ASP A 196 -4.47 9.51 2.90
CA ASP A 196 -3.05 9.85 2.92
C ASP A 196 -2.82 11.27 2.37
N MET A 197 -3.41 11.61 1.23
CA MET A 197 -3.31 12.94 0.62
C MET A 197 -3.81 14.05 1.55
N ARG A 198 -4.92 13.82 2.27
CA ARG A 198 -5.47 14.75 3.27
C ARG A 198 -4.50 14.93 4.43
N ARG A 199 -4.02 13.82 4.99
CA ARG A 199 -3.15 13.81 6.18
C ARG A 199 -1.78 14.42 5.89
N PHE A 200 -1.26 14.25 4.68
CA PHE A 200 0.00 14.87 4.22
C PHE A 200 -0.19 16.29 3.65
N GLY A 201 -1.40 16.85 3.72
CA GLY A 201 -1.68 18.21 3.27
C GLY A 201 -1.42 18.42 1.77
N ARG A 202 -1.58 17.39 0.95
CA ARG A 202 -1.29 17.48 -0.49
C ARG A 202 -2.23 18.45 -1.19
N ALA A 203 -1.72 19.15 -2.20
CA ALA A 203 -2.48 20.15 -2.94
C ALA A 203 -3.76 19.56 -3.57
N THR A 204 -4.80 20.38 -3.73
CA THR A 204 -6.06 19.96 -4.36
C THR A 204 -5.86 19.50 -5.81
N THR A 205 -4.89 20.08 -6.50
CA THR A 205 -4.49 19.67 -7.86
C THR A 205 -3.98 18.23 -7.94
N GLU A 206 -3.28 17.75 -6.90
CA GLU A 206 -2.88 16.36 -6.79
C GLU A 206 -4.07 15.48 -6.38
N ARG A 207 -4.88 15.96 -5.46
CA ARG A 207 -6.04 15.20 -4.95
C ARG A 207 -7.13 14.99 -5.99
N LYS A 208 -7.25 15.88 -6.97
CA LYS A 208 -8.29 15.89 -8.01
C LYS A 208 -9.72 15.95 -7.47
N ARG A 209 -10.00 15.30 -6.33
CA ARG A 209 -11.29 15.28 -5.61
C ARG A 209 -11.04 15.32 -4.12
N ASN A 210 -11.92 16.00 -3.38
CA ASN A 210 -11.86 16.07 -1.91
C ASN A 210 -12.74 15.01 -1.23
N PHE A 211 -13.67 14.44 -1.96
CA PHE A 211 -14.59 13.38 -1.50
C PHE A 211 -15.02 12.52 -2.68
N PHE A 212 -15.43 11.31 -2.38
CA PHE A 212 -16.03 10.45 -3.40
C PHE A 212 -17.41 10.99 -3.77
N PRO A 213 -17.78 11.03 -5.06
CA PRO A 213 -19.16 11.34 -5.44
C PRO A 213 -20.08 10.28 -4.86
N TYR A 214 -21.28 10.68 -4.48
CA TYR A 214 -22.35 9.73 -4.21
C TYR A 214 -22.66 8.95 -5.49
N PRO A 215 -23.02 7.65 -5.38
CA PRO A 215 -23.47 6.87 -6.50
C PRO A 215 -24.73 7.44 -7.13
#